data_90500937ab0944e59cda54763f5c4d5f
#
_entry.id   90500937ab0944e59cda54763f5c4d5f
#
_cell.length_a   1.000
_cell.length_b   1.000
_cell.length_c   1.000
_cell.angle_alpha   90.00
_cell.angle_beta   90.00
_cell.angle_gamma   90.00
#
_symmetry.space_group_name_H-M   'P 1'
#
loop_
_entity.id
_entity.type
_entity.pdbx_description
1 polymer ?
#
loop_
_entity_poly.entity_id
_entity_poly.type
_entity_poly.pdbx_seq_one_letter_code
_entity_poly.pdbx_strand_id
1 'polypeptide(L)'
;VLIVEDEPALARGLSLLITKNYTDFEVLGICKNGRDGLQNILELEPELVFTDITMPVMNGLDMIEEVQKAHFHTRFVILTGYADFEYARKAIHLGVSDYLLKPIVPKTLEDILHSCLEQQKAKIHLLQKEYLQCALRSNNPAEPAPDFMDSTSCSFIFVFQGPLRPSIYSETISDSDFAPISPEYMTTLENEFQVSLILLHGRHFNEQVYAVTYPSSRHPDIEGLAGKIHSSLDLSAQHPESWINTVLSPRSPDSGSVSDIIKDTYLFALFKNGFGSSYLQTC
;
A
#
# COMPACT_ATOMS: atom_id res chain seq x y z
N VAL A 1 -15.36 9.54 3.99
CA VAL A 1 -15.59 10.85 3.34
C VAL A 1 -16.48 11.73 4.21
N LEU A 2 -16.13 13.01 4.40
CA LEU A 2 -17.00 14.02 5.01
C LEU A 2 -17.42 15.06 3.95
N ILE A 3 -18.65 15.53 4.00
CA ILE A 3 -19.17 16.56 3.09
C ILE A 3 -19.52 17.81 3.90
N VAL A 4 -18.95 18.96 3.53
CA VAL A 4 -19.18 20.25 4.18
C VAL A 4 -19.77 21.22 3.14
N GLU A 5 -21.09 21.39 3.17
CA GLU A 5 -21.84 22.08 2.12
C GLU A 5 -23.13 22.66 2.73
N ASP A 6 -23.35 23.96 2.59
CA ASP A 6 -24.51 24.64 3.18
C ASP A 6 -25.79 24.46 2.35
N GLU A 7 -25.70 24.10 1.07
CA GLU A 7 -26.85 23.74 0.25
C GLU A 7 -27.31 22.30 0.48
N PRO A 8 -28.44 22.03 1.16
CA PRO A 8 -28.83 20.68 1.53
C PRO A 8 -29.15 19.75 0.34
N ALA A 9 -29.55 20.33 -0.81
CA ALA A 9 -29.87 19.55 -2.00
C ALA A 9 -28.58 19.01 -2.65
N LEU A 10 -27.55 19.83 -2.73
CA LEU A 10 -26.27 19.49 -3.29
C LEU A 10 -25.51 18.51 -2.39
N ALA A 11 -25.46 18.77 -1.08
CA ALA A 11 -24.84 17.87 -0.11
C ALA A 11 -25.46 16.46 -0.14
N ARG A 12 -26.79 16.34 -0.16
CA ARG A 12 -27.48 15.05 -0.28
C ARG A 12 -27.26 14.38 -1.64
N GLY A 13 -27.25 15.19 -2.72
CA GLY A 13 -26.98 14.69 -4.06
C GLY A 13 -25.59 14.05 -4.17
N LEU A 14 -24.56 14.74 -3.67
CA LEU A 14 -23.18 14.24 -3.63
C LEU A 14 -23.06 12.98 -2.75
N SER A 15 -23.66 13.00 -1.55
CA SER A 15 -23.68 11.83 -0.66
C SER A 15 -24.30 10.61 -1.33
N LEU A 16 -25.43 10.78 -2.01
CA LEU A 16 -26.10 9.69 -2.74
C LEU A 16 -25.28 9.17 -3.92
N LEU A 17 -24.61 10.05 -4.66
CA LEU A 17 -23.71 9.66 -5.75
C LEU A 17 -22.57 8.80 -5.24
N ILE A 18 -21.91 9.22 -4.15
CA ILE A 18 -20.80 8.47 -3.55
C ILE A 18 -21.31 7.12 -3.03
N THR A 19 -22.32 7.10 -2.18
CA THR A 19 -22.79 5.88 -1.52
C THR A 19 -23.33 4.82 -2.52
N LYS A 20 -23.94 5.25 -3.63
CA LYS A 20 -24.51 4.31 -4.61
C LYS A 20 -23.50 3.72 -5.56
N ASN A 21 -22.50 4.50 -5.96
CA ASN A 21 -21.63 4.12 -7.08
C ASN A 21 -20.21 3.74 -6.63
N TYR A 22 -19.81 4.10 -5.41
CA TYR A 22 -18.43 3.93 -4.93
C TYR A 22 -18.41 3.25 -3.56
N THR A 23 -18.51 1.92 -3.56
CA THR A 23 -18.58 1.08 -2.33
C THR A 23 -17.33 1.13 -1.47
N ASP A 24 -16.21 1.58 -2.03
CA ASP A 24 -14.95 1.76 -1.31
C ASP A 24 -14.94 3.03 -0.43
N PHE A 25 -15.99 3.86 -0.52
CA PHE A 25 -16.11 5.10 0.23
C PHE A 25 -17.35 5.11 1.13
N GLU A 26 -17.14 5.38 2.40
CA GLU A 26 -18.20 5.62 3.37
C GLU A 26 -18.38 7.12 3.62
N VAL A 27 -19.62 7.61 3.56
CA VAL A 27 -19.93 9.00 3.90
C VAL A 27 -20.22 9.08 5.40
N LEU A 28 -19.27 9.63 6.16
CA LEU A 28 -19.32 9.74 7.63
C LEU A 28 -20.31 10.79 8.11
N GLY A 29 -20.57 11.82 7.30
CA GLY A 29 -21.50 12.87 7.65
C GLY A 29 -21.60 13.99 6.64
N ILE A 30 -22.57 14.89 6.89
CA ILE A 30 -22.79 16.14 6.15
C ILE A 30 -22.84 17.28 7.14
N CYS A 31 -21.97 18.28 6.98
CA CYS A 31 -21.91 19.51 7.76
C CYS A 31 -22.41 20.70 6.93
N LYS A 32 -23.02 21.68 7.57
CA LYS A 32 -23.65 22.84 6.88
C LYS A 32 -22.80 24.10 6.91
N ASN A 33 -21.66 24.07 7.55
CA ASN A 33 -20.71 25.20 7.64
C ASN A 33 -19.33 24.69 8.04
N GLY A 34 -18.31 25.52 7.88
CA GLY A 34 -16.93 25.14 8.18
C GLY A 34 -16.65 24.89 9.66
N ARG A 35 -17.42 25.50 10.60
CA ARG A 35 -17.22 25.26 12.03
C ARG A 35 -17.61 23.84 12.43
N ASP A 36 -18.78 23.39 11.98
CA ASP A 36 -19.25 22.02 12.20
C ASP A 36 -18.33 21.03 11.45
N GLY A 37 -17.88 21.41 10.24
CA GLY A 37 -16.91 20.65 9.46
C GLY A 37 -15.60 20.44 10.21
N LEU A 38 -15.01 21.51 10.76
CA LEU A 38 -13.79 21.45 11.56
C LEU A 38 -13.93 20.48 12.75
N GLN A 39 -15.02 20.61 13.53
CA GLN A 39 -15.25 19.74 14.67
C GLN A 39 -15.33 18.27 14.23
N ASN A 40 -16.12 17.96 13.20
CA ASN A 40 -16.24 16.60 12.71
C ASN A 40 -14.93 16.04 12.10
N ILE A 41 -14.11 16.88 11.47
CA ILE A 41 -12.79 16.47 10.99
C ILE A 41 -11.88 16.06 12.14
N LEU A 42 -11.88 16.83 13.24
CA LEU A 42 -11.06 16.55 14.42
C LEU A 42 -11.54 15.30 15.19
N GLU A 43 -12.83 15.00 15.16
CA GLU A 43 -13.43 13.86 15.85
C GLU A 43 -13.38 12.56 15.03
N LEU A 44 -13.60 12.63 13.73
CA LEU A 44 -13.78 11.47 12.84
C LEU A 44 -12.54 11.15 11.98
N GLU A 45 -11.57 12.06 11.92
CA GLU A 45 -10.33 11.94 11.13
C GLU A 45 -10.58 11.45 9.68
N PRO A 46 -11.49 12.09 8.91
CA PRO A 46 -11.83 11.62 7.58
C PRO A 46 -10.63 11.73 6.64
N GLU A 47 -10.39 10.71 5.82
CA GLU A 47 -9.33 10.72 4.81
C GLU A 47 -9.60 11.70 3.67
N LEU A 48 -10.88 11.96 3.37
CA LEU A 48 -11.31 12.84 2.28
C LEU A 48 -12.46 13.74 2.73
N VAL A 49 -12.35 15.04 2.46
CA VAL A 49 -13.38 16.05 2.73
C VAL A 49 -13.71 16.79 1.45
N PHE A 50 -14.98 16.79 1.07
CA PHE A 50 -15.52 17.71 0.09
C PHE A 50 -16.05 18.94 0.82
N THR A 51 -15.61 20.15 0.43
CA THR A 51 -16.05 21.39 1.10
C THR A 51 -16.40 22.47 0.08
N ASP A 52 -17.52 23.16 0.29
CA ASP A 52 -17.73 24.44 -0.38
C ASP A 52 -16.78 25.51 0.21
N ILE A 53 -16.45 26.51 -0.59
CA ILE A 53 -15.69 27.68 -0.16
C ILE A 53 -16.58 28.61 0.64
N THR A 54 -17.74 28.98 0.09
CA THR A 54 -18.57 30.06 0.62
C THR A 54 -19.70 29.48 1.47
N MET A 55 -19.51 29.48 2.77
CA MET A 55 -20.48 28.98 3.76
C MET A 55 -20.65 29.97 4.92
N PRO A 56 -21.83 29.94 5.60
CA PRO A 56 -22.04 30.76 6.79
C PRO A 56 -21.14 30.30 7.95
N VAL A 57 -20.94 31.18 8.94
CA VAL A 57 -20.19 30.95 10.19
C VAL A 57 -18.67 30.83 9.97
N MET A 58 -18.22 29.92 9.13
CA MET A 58 -16.81 29.70 8.74
C MET A 58 -16.78 29.21 7.31
N ASN A 59 -15.97 29.86 6.47
CA ASN A 59 -15.77 29.42 5.08
C ASN A 59 -14.86 28.18 5.00
N GLY A 60 -14.89 27.49 3.84
CA GLY A 60 -14.14 26.24 3.65
C GLY A 60 -12.62 26.42 3.71
N LEU A 61 -12.09 27.54 3.20
CA LEU A 61 -10.64 27.78 3.19
C LEU A 61 -10.11 28.06 4.61
N ASP A 62 -10.85 28.81 5.43
CA ASP A 62 -10.47 29.04 6.81
C ASP A 62 -10.55 27.76 7.64
N MET A 63 -11.55 26.90 7.36
CA MET A 63 -11.62 25.56 7.95
C MET A 63 -10.38 24.72 7.60
N ILE A 64 -9.98 24.66 6.33
CA ILE A 64 -8.80 23.94 5.88
C ILE A 64 -7.54 24.44 6.60
N GLU A 65 -7.37 25.74 6.71
CA GLU A 65 -6.24 26.36 7.42
C GLU A 65 -6.16 25.94 8.88
N GLU A 66 -7.29 25.87 9.59
CA GLU A 66 -7.33 25.41 10.99
C GLU A 66 -7.00 23.92 11.11
N VAL A 67 -7.49 23.08 10.20
CA VAL A 67 -7.16 21.64 10.17
C VAL A 67 -5.67 21.42 9.95
N GLN A 68 -5.05 22.19 9.05
CA GLN A 68 -3.61 22.07 8.79
C GLN A 68 -2.75 22.48 10.01
N LYS A 69 -3.17 23.51 10.75
CA LYS A 69 -2.50 23.89 12.01
C LYS A 69 -2.54 22.78 13.06
N ALA A 70 -3.55 21.94 13.00
CA ALA A 70 -3.70 20.79 13.89
C ALA A 70 -2.94 19.54 13.38
N HIS A 71 -2.20 19.62 12.27
CA HIS A 71 -1.41 18.53 11.67
C HIS A 71 -2.19 17.28 11.25
N PHE A 72 -3.47 17.42 10.90
CA PHE A 72 -4.25 16.32 10.36
C PHE A 72 -3.94 16.07 8.88
N HIS A 73 -3.88 14.80 8.48
CA HIS A 73 -3.60 14.35 7.12
C HIS A 73 -4.88 14.10 6.31
N THR A 74 -5.80 15.05 6.34
CA THR A 74 -7.04 14.99 5.57
C THR A 74 -6.84 15.59 4.17
N ARG A 75 -7.35 14.93 3.13
CA ARG A 75 -7.39 15.46 1.77
C ARG A 75 -8.63 16.32 1.59
N PHE A 76 -8.46 17.45 0.91
CA PHE A 76 -9.55 18.37 0.63
C PHE A 76 -9.83 18.47 -0.86
N VAL A 77 -11.09 18.36 -1.23
CA VAL A 77 -11.63 18.66 -2.56
C VAL A 77 -12.62 19.81 -2.42
N ILE A 78 -12.35 20.89 -3.13
CA ILE A 78 -13.19 22.08 -3.07
C ILE A 78 -14.34 21.95 -4.05
N LEU A 79 -15.56 22.17 -3.56
CA LEU A 79 -16.77 22.35 -4.38
C LEU A 79 -16.90 23.84 -4.71
N THR A 80 -16.97 24.23 -5.98
CA THR A 80 -17.07 25.65 -6.34
C THR A 80 -17.99 25.88 -7.53
N GLY A 81 -18.84 26.91 -7.43
CA GLY A 81 -19.70 27.34 -8.53
C GLY A 81 -19.05 28.35 -9.48
N TYR A 82 -17.92 28.93 -9.09
CA TYR A 82 -17.21 29.94 -9.86
C TYR A 82 -15.70 29.70 -9.81
N ALA A 83 -15.06 29.90 -10.95
CA ALA A 83 -13.60 29.97 -11.02
C ALA A 83 -13.10 31.34 -10.51
N ASP A 84 -13.23 31.59 -9.20
CA ASP A 84 -12.65 32.79 -8.60
C ASP A 84 -11.14 32.53 -8.40
N PHE A 85 -10.35 33.29 -9.13
CA PHE A 85 -8.89 33.18 -9.17
C PHE A 85 -8.25 33.34 -7.78
N GLU A 86 -8.81 34.23 -6.94
CA GLU A 86 -8.27 34.42 -5.59
C GLU A 86 -8.47 33.23 -4.68
N TYR A 87 -9.64 32.59 -4.75
CA TYR A 87 -9.90 31.35 -4.00
C TYR A 87 -9.04 30.18 -4.50
N ALA A 88 -8.88 30.05 -5.81
CA ALA A 88 -8.01 29.04 -6.40
C ALA A 88 -6.55 29.22 -5.94
N ARG A 89 -6.05 30.46 -5.92
CA ARG A 89 -4.70 30.77 -5.44
C ARG A 89 -4.52 30.43 -3.95
N LYS A 90 -5.46 30.81 -3.08
CA LYS A 90 -5.41 30.48 -1.64
C LYS A 90 -5.43 28.97 -1.42
N ALA A 91 -6.27 28.25 -2.14
CA ALA A 91 -6.38 26.81 -2.01
C ALA A 91 -5.12 26.07 -2.47
N ILE A 92 -4.43 26.52 -3.53
CA ILE A 92 -3.13 25.98 -3.93
C ILE A 92 -2.10 26.14 -2.82
N HIS A 93 -2.05 27.32 -2.16
CA HIS A 93 -1.16 27.55 -1.02
C HIS A 93 -1.48 26.65 0.18
N LEU A 94 -2.75 26.30 0.36
CA LEU A 94 -3.22 25.38 1.39
C LEU A 94 -3.09 23.90 0.97
N GLY A 95 -2.45 23.58 -0.16
CA GLY A 95 -2.23 22.21 -0.59
C GLY A 95 -3.53 21.41 -0.80
N VAL A 96 -4.60 22.08 -1.23
CA VAL A 96 -5.86 21.41 -1.58
C VAL A 96 -5.60 20.44 -2.72
N SER A 97 -6.14 19.23 -2.59
CA SER A 97 -5.84 18.14 -3.50
C SER A 97 -6.49 18.29 -4.86
N ASP A 98 -7.72 18.85 -4.91
CA ASP A 98 -8.48 18.93 -6.16
C ASP A 98 -9.66 19.91 -6.08
N TYR A 99 -10.26 20.20 -7.24
CA TYR A 99 -11.44 21.06 -7.41
C TYR A 99 -12.54 20.34 -8.17
N LEU A 100 -13.76 20.46 -7.69
CA LEU A 100 -14.96 19.94 -8.33
C LEU A 100 -15.94 21.08 -8.62
N LEU A 101 -16.12 21.40 -9.90
CA LEU A 101 -17.01 22.48 -10.34
C LEU A 101 -18.48 22.08 -10.18
N LYS A 102 -19.28 23.00 -9.69
CA LYS A 102 -20.76 22.90 -9.68
C LYS A 102 -21.31 23.36 -11.03
N PRO A 103 -22.25 22.61 -11.68
CA PRO A 103 -22.85 21.37 -11.22
C PRO A 103 -21.87 20.17 -11.29
N ILE A 104 -21.96 19.28 -10.32
CA ILE A 104 -21.07 18.14 -10.20
C ILE A 104 -21.24 17.18 -11.39
N VAL A 105 -20.17 17.01 -12.15
CA VAL A 105 -20.11 16.06 -13.26
C VAL A 105 -19.68 14.69 -12.70
N PRO A 106 -20.50 13.62 -12.86
CA PRO A 106 -20.18 12.30 -12.30
C PRO A 106 -18.79 11.78 -12.70
N LYS A 107 -18.37 12.02 -13.94
CA LYS A 107 -17.07 11.56 -14.44
C LYS A 107 -15.90 12.25 -13.70
N THR A 108 -15.97 13.55 -13.45
CA THR A 108 -14.94 14.28 -12.72
C THR A 108 -14.87 13.81 -11.25
N LEU A 109 -16.03 13.55 -10.63
CA LEU A 109 -16.07 12.95 -9.29
C LEU A 109 -15.41 11.57 -9.26
N GLU A 110 -15.70 10.71 -10.25
CA GLU A 110 -15.10 9.40 -10.41
C GLU A 110 -13.57 9.49 -10.51
N ASP A 111 -13.05 10.37 -11.35
CA ASP A 111 -11.60 10.56 -11.54
C ASP A 111 -10.91 11.00 -10.23
N ILE A 112 -11.54 11.90 -9.46
CA ILE A 112 -11.04 12.34 -8.15
C ILE A 112 -11.05 11.19 -7.14
N LEU A 113 -12.15 10.47 -7.02
CA LEU A 113 -12.27 9.34 -6.09
C LEU A 113 -11.28 8.22 -6.43
N HIS A 114 -11.14 7.91 -7.71
CA HIS A 114 -10.17 6.91 -8.17
C HIS A 114 -8.73 7.34 -7.83
N SER A 115 -8.37 8.59 -8.10
CA SER A 115 -7.05 9.13 -7.72
C SER A 115 -6.81 9.06 -6.21
N CYS A 116 -7.83 9.36 -5.39
CA CYS A 116 -7.73 9.24 -3.93
C CYS A 116 -7.46 7.79 -3.51
N LEU A 117 -8.20 6.84 -4.07
CA LEU A 117 -8.07 5.42 -3.75
C LEU A 117 -6.68 4.87 -4.12
N GLU A 118 -6.20 5.21 -5.32
CA GLU A 118 -4.87 4.78 -5.77
C GLU A 118 -3.73 5.34 -4.89
N GLN A 119 -3.82 6.60 -4.48
CA GLN A 119 -2.82 7.18 -3.58
C GLN A 119 -2.88 6.56 -2.18
N GLN A 120 -4.07 6.23 -1.67
CA GLN A 120 -4.22 5.54 -0.40
C GLN A 120 -3.62 4.13 -0.46
N LYS A 121 -3.90 3.38 -1.53
CA LYS A 121 -3.30 2.05 -1.76
C LYS A 121 -1.77 2.14 -1.82
N ALA A 122 -1.23 3.11 -2.56
CA ALA A 122 0.22 3.31 -2.66
C ALA A 122 0.86 3.65 -1.29
N LYS A 123 0.19 4.48 -0.47
CA LYS A 123 0.63 4.80 0.88
C LYS A 123 0.65 3.56 1.78
N ILE A 124 -0.44 2.78 1.77
CA ILE A 124 -0.53 1.52 2.54
C ILE A 124 0.57 0.55 2.10
N HIS A 125 0.77 0.38 0.79
CA HIS A 125 1.81 -0.50 0.25
C HIS A 125 3.22 -0.08 0.71
N LEU A 126 3.51 1.24 0.73
CA LEU A 126 4.78 1.75 1.23
C LEU A 126 4.97 1.45 2.72
N LEU A 127 3.96 1.71 3.55
CA LEU A 127 3.99 1.42 4.99
C LEU A 127 4.15 -0.08 5.26
N GLN A 128 3.46 -0.93 4.50
CA GLN A 128 3.63 -2.38 4.56
C GLN A 128 5.07 -2.77 4.24
N LYS A 129 5.64 -2.22 3.18
CA LYS A 129 7.03 -2.48 2.79
C LYS A 129 8.01 -2.08 3.88
N GLU A 130 7.86 -0.90 4.46
CA GLU A 130 8.74 -0.42 5.53
C GLU A 130 8.64 -1.31 6.78
N TYR A 131 7.43 -1.66 7.21
CA TYR A 131 7.20 -2.56 8.34
C TYR A 131 7.81 -3.94 8.10
N LEU A 132 7.51 -4.57 6.97
CA LEU A 132 8.02 -5.91 6.63
C LEU A 132 9.54 -5.91 6.43
N GLN A 133 10.12 -4.86 5.86
CA GLN A 133 11.57 -4.70 5.72
C GLN A 133 12.26 -4.54 7.10
N CYS A 134 11.63 -3.84 8.01
CA CYS A 134 12.11 -3.71 9.39
C CYS A 134 12.06 -5.07 10.11
N ALA A 135 10.94 -5.79 10.01
CA ALA A 135 10.79 -7.13 10.59
C ALA A 135 11.81 -8.13 10.02
N LEU A 136 12.12 -8.03 8.72
CA LEU A 136 13.11 -8.88 8.06
C LEU A 136 14.54 -8.64 8.60
N ARG A 137 14.90 -7.39 8.87
CA ARG A 137 16.25 -6.99 9.34
C ARG A 137 16.44 -7.11 10.83
N SER A 138 15.39 -6.95 11.60
CA SER A 138 15.44 -6.94 13.06
C SER A 138 15.36 -8.36 13.61
N ASN A 139 16.22 -8.69 14.58
CA ASN A 139 16.08 -9.92 15.38
C ASN A 139 15.12 -9.73 16.57
N ASN A 140 14.60 -8.53 16.75
CA ASN A 140 13.63 -8.20 17.79
C ASN A 140 12.29 -7.94 17.11
N PRO A 141 11.18 -8.51 17.59
CA PRO A 141 9.87 -8.12 17.07
C PRO A 141 9.76 -6.60 17.24
N ALA A 142 9.68 -5.92 16.12
CA ALA A 142 9.33 -4.52 16.12
C ALA A 142 7.98 -4.36 16.86
N GLU A 143 7.71 -3.15 17.31
CA GLU A 143 6.44 -2.68 17.87
C GLU A 143 5.20 -3.41 17.30
N PRO A 144 4.07 -3.39 18.04
CA PRO A 144 2.86 -4.08 17.59
C PRO A 144 2.59 -3.79 16.11
N ALA A 145 2.15 -4.80 15.38
CA ALA A 145 1.84 -4.66 13.96
C ALA A 145 0.88 -3.46 13.77
N PRO A 146 1.10 -2.63 12.74
CA PRO A 146 0.19 -1.52 12.46
C PRO A 146 -1.23 -2.03 12.17
N ASP A 147 -2.25 -1.26 12.52
CA ASP A 147 -3.69 -1.62 12.38
C ASP A 147 -4.06 -2.09 10.97
N PHE A 148 -3.40 -1.56 9.93
CA PHE A 148 -3.64 -2.00 8.55
C PHE A 148 -3.20 -3.45 8.26
N MET A 149 -2.46 -4.08 9.17
CA MET A 149 -2.10 -5.50 9.10
C MET A 149 -3.12 -6.44 9.74
N ASP A 150 -4.05 -5.93 10.54
CA ASP A 150 -4.98 -6.75 11.33
C ASP A 150 -5.88 -7.68 10.50
N SER A 151 -6.27 -7.24 9.30
CA SER A 151 -7.07 -8.02 8.36
C SER A 151 -6.26 -8.66 7.23
N THR A 152 -4.92 -8.57 7.31
CA THR A 152 -4.00 -8.98 6.25
C THR A 152 -3.16 -10.17 6.71
N SER A 153 -3.20 -11.28 5.97
CA SER A 153 -2.26 -12.37 6.13
C SER A 153 -1.05 -12.15 5.23
N CYS A 154 0.10 -12.62 5.67
CA CYS A 154 1.30 -12.59 4.85
C CYS A 154 2.00 -13.96 4.81
N SER A 155 2.67 -14.22 3.70
CA SER A 155 3.61 -15.33 3.51
C SER A 155 4.88 -14.77 2.85
N PHE A 156 5.99 -15.45 3.03
CA PHE A 156 7.26 -15.01 2.48
C PHE A 156 7.82 -16.05 1.53
N ILE A 157 8.27 -15.61 0.36
CA ILE A 157 9.00 -16.43 -0.61
C ILE A 157 10.44 -15.95 -0.58
N PHE A 158 11.32 -16.74 0.01
CA PHE A 158 12.75 -16.49 0.07
C PHE A 158 13.41 -17.14 -1.15
N VAL A 159 14.19 -16.38 -1.88
CA VAL A 159 14.96 -16.87 -3.02
C VAL A 159 16.43 -16.62 -2.73
N PHE A 160 17.21 -17.68 -2.69
CA PHE A 160 18.66 -17.68 -2.49
C PHE A 160 19.33 -18.10 -3.78
N GLN A 161 20.30 -17.31 -4.23
CA GLN A 161 21.14 -17.67 -5.37
C GLN A 161 22.53 -18.11 -4.88
N GLY A 162 23.01 -19.21 -5.39
CA GLY A 162 24.33 -19.72 -5.04
C GLY A 162 25.35 -19.58 -6.17
N PRO A 163 26.65 -19.77 -5.83
CA PRO A 163 27.18 -20.45 -4.65
C PRO A 163 27.13 -19.55 -3.42
N LEU A 164 26.69 -20.10 -2.27
CA LEU A 164 26.70 -19.46 -0.95
C LEU A 164 28.15 -19.24 -0.41
N ARG A 165 29.18 -19.55 -1.21
CA ARG A 165 30.53 -19.23 -0.82
C ARG A 165 30.76 -17.73 -1.05
N PRO A 166 31.10 -16.95 -0.01
CA PRO A 166 31.74 -15.68 -0.23
C PRO A 166 33.00 -15.97 -1.04
N SER A 167 32.97 -15.68 -2.32
CA SER A 167 34.18 -15.67 -3.12
C SER A 167 35.04 -14.55 -2.56
N ILE A 168 36.05 -14.92 -1.77
CA ILE A 168 37.05 -14.01 -1.22
C ILE A 168 37.79 -13.26 -2.34
N TYR A 169 37.52 -13.59 -3.59
CA TYR A 169 38.27 -13.16 -4.78
C TYR A 169 37.43 -12.53 -5.89
N SER A 170 36.12 -12.34 -5.76
CA SER A 170 35.39 -11.61 -6.80
C SER A 170 35.02 -10.22 -6.32
N GLU A 171 35.88 -9.26 -6.65
CA GLU A 171 35.60 -7.83 -6.55
C GLU A 171 34.50 -7.36 -7.54
N THR A 172 33.89 -8.27 -8.29
CA THR A 172 32.92 -7.96 -9.34
C THR A 172 31.78 -8.98 -9.37
N ILE A 173 30.98 -9.02 -8.30
CA ILE A 173 29.58 -9.42 -8.48
C ILE A 173 28.86 -8.14 -8.85
N SER A 174 28.54 -7.98 -10.14
CA SER A 174 27.71 -6.88 -10.56
C SER A 174 26.29 -7.13 -10.03
N ASP A 175 25.61 -6.08 -9.58
CA ASP A 175 24.18 -6.12 -9.19
C ASP A 175 23.27 -6.65 -10.32
N SER A 176 23.82 -6.90 -11.50
CA SER A 176 23.14 -7.43 -12.67
C SER A 176 22.95 -8.96 -12.68
N ASP A 177 23.69 -9.71 -11.85
CA ASP A 177 23.70 -11.18 -11.95
C ASP A 177 22.54 -11.84 -11.20
N PHE A 178 21.85 -11.11 -10.29
CA PHE A 178 20.65 -11.55 -9.60
C PHE A 178 19.57 -10.46 -9.66
N ALA A 179 19.10 -10.17 -10.86
CA ALA A 179 18.01 -9.24 -11.05
C ALA A 179 16.70 -9.83 -10.52
N PRO A 180 15.90 -9.05 -9.77
CA PRO A 180 14.57 -9.48 -9.37
C PRO A 180 13.66 -9.64 -10.59
N ILE A 181 12.53 -10.32 -10.41
CA ILE A 181 11.49 -10.38 -11.45
C ILE A 181 11.04 -8.95 -11.81
N SER A 182 10.73 -8.72 -13.10
CA SER A 182 10.37 -7.39 -13.57
C SER A 182 9.08 -6.89 -12.92
N PRO A 183 8.91 -5.56 -12.73
CA PRO A 183 7.69 -4.99 -12.17
C PRO A 183 6.43 -5.37 -12.97
N GLU A 184 6.53 -5.46 -14.30
CA GLU A 184 5.40 -5.87 -15.14
C GLU A 184 5.00 -7.32 -14.88
N TYR A 185 5.99 -8.21 -14.67
CA TYR A 185 5.71 -9.59 -14.34
C TYR A 185 5.17 -9.74 -12.92
N MET A 186 5.67 -8.95 -11.96
CA MET A 186 5.08 -8.88 -10.61
C MET A 186 3.60 -8.52 -10.69
N THR A 187 3.25 -7.46 -11.41
CA THR A 187 1.84 -7.05 -11.59
C THR A 187 0.99 -8.15 -12.24
N THR A 188 1.55 -8.90 -13.18
CA THR A 188 0.87 -10.05 -13.79
C THR A 188 0.57 -11.14 -12.76
N LEU A 189 1.54 -11.48 -11.93
CA LEU A 189 1.38 -12.46 -10.85
C LEU A 189 0.39 -11.98 -9.79
N GLU A 190 0.44 -10.71 -9.40
CA GLU A 190 -0.51 -10.12 -8.45
C GLU A 190 -1.96 -10.27 -8.93
N ASN A 191 -2.20 -9.98 -10.21
CA ASN A 191 -3.52 -10.11 -10.81
C ASN A 191 -3.97 -11.56 -10.94
N GLU A 192 -3.07 -12.47 -11.30
CA GLU A 192 -3.39 -13.89 -11.47
C GLU A 192 -3.72 -14.57 -10.13
N PHE A 193 -2.91 -14.33 -9.11
CA PHE A 193 -3.07 -14.96 -7.79
C PHE A 193 -3.92 -14.13 -6.84
N GLN A 194 -4.33 -12.92 -7.22
CA GLN A 194 -5.14 -11.98 -6.41
C GLN A 194 -4.48 -11.68 -5.05
N VAL A 195 -3.20 -11.37 -5.08
CA VAL A 195 -2.34 -11.02 -3.94
C VAL A 195 -1.62 -9.71 -4.21
N SER A 196 -0.97 -9.13 -3.20
CA SER A 196 0.00 -8.08 -3.39
C SER A 196 1.41 -8.61 -3.13
N LEU A 197 2.36 -8.27 -4.00
CA LEU A 197 3.76 -8.69 -3.92
C LEU A 197 4.64 -7.50 -3.54
N ILE A 198 5.42 -7.67 -2.49
CA ILE A 198 6.37 -6.66 -2.03
C ILE A 198 7.77 -7.25 -2.06
N LEU A 199 8.61 -6.73 -2.96
CA LEU A 199 10.02 -7.09 -2.99
C LEU A 199 10.76 -6.42 -1.83
N LEU A 200 11.37 -7.24 -0.97
CA LEU A 200 12.20 -6.84 0.16
C LEU A 200 13.66 -7.20 -0.12
N HIS A 201 14.56 -6.41 0.46
CA HIS A 201 15.98 -6.74 0.45
C HIS A 201 16.28 -7.77 1.54
N GLY A 202 16.82 -8.92 1.16
CA GLY A 202 17.26 -9.96 2.07
C GLY A 202 18.33 -9.48 3.07
N ARG A 203 18.74 -10.37 3.96
CA ARG A 203 19.85 -10.11 4.93
C ARG A 203 21.22 -10.16 4.26
N HIS A 204 21.32 -10.88 3.15
CA HIS A 204 22.54 -11.05 2.36
C HIS A 204 22.31 -10.62 0.92
N PHE A 205 23.38 -10.28 0.22
CA PHE A 205 23.37 -9.76 -1.15
C PHE A 205 22.79 -10.73 -2.19
N ASN A 206 22.85 -12.04 -1.91
CA ASN A 206 22.33 -13.10 -2.77
C ASN A 206 20.92 -13.57 -2.39
N GLU A 207 20.19 -12.77 -1.66
CA GLU A 207 18.83 -13.07 -1.21
C GLU A 207 17.83 -12.05 -1.75
N GLN A 208 16.73 -12.57 -2.29
CA GLN A 208 15.52 -11.79 -2.55
C GLN A 208 14.39 -12.37 -1.70
N VAL A 209 13.58 -11.50 -1.14
CA VAL A 209 12.44 -11.90 -0.34
C VAL A 209 11.19 -11.23 -0.93
N TYR A 210 10.25 -12.04 -1.37
CA TYR A 210 8.95 -11.57 -1.81
C TYR A 210 7.95 -11.78 -0.68
N ALA A 211 7.51 -10.69 -0.07
CA ALA A 211 6.39 -10.74 0.86
C ALA A 211 5.08 -10.75 0.06
N VAL A 212 4.25 -11.73 0.33
CA VAL A 212 2.95 -11.92 -0.31
C VAL A 212 1.89 -11.54 0.70
N THR A 213 1.14 -10.48 0.44
CA THR A 213 0.08 -10.01 1.33
C THR A 213 -1.29 -10.18 0.68
N TYR A 214 -2.27 -10.59 1.47
CA TYR A 214 -3.64 -10.85 1.01
C TYR A 214 -4.62 -10.78 2.18
N PRO A 215 -5.92 -10.48 1.92
CA PRO A 215 -6.94 -10.49 2.97
C PRO A 215 -6.99 -11.84 3.70
N SER A 216 -7.08 -11.82 5.04
CA SER A 216 -7.07 -13.05 5.86
C SER A 216 -8.22 -14.00 5.52
N SER A 217 -9.33 -13.50 4.96
CA SER A 217 -10.45 -14.29 4.47
C SER A 217 -10.17 -15.10 3.19
N ARG A 218 -9.05 -14.83 2.49
CA ARG A 218 -8.67 -15.51 1.25
C ARG A 218 -7.62 -16.59 1.50
N HIS A 219 -7.58 -17.57 0.59
CA HIS A 219 -6.60 -18.66 0.58
C HIS A 219 -6.01 -18.77 -0.85
N PRO A 220 -5.12 -17.84 -1.25
CA PRO A 220 -4.49 -17.92 -2.56
C PRO A 220 -3.54 -19.10 -2.67
N ASP A 221 -3.29 -19.55 -3.91
CA ASP A 221 -2.29 -20.59 -4.19
C ASP A 221 -0.87 -20.03 -4.13
N ILE A 222 -0.33 -19.94 -2.91
CA ILE A 222 1.02 -19.38 -2.69
C ILE A 222 2.11 -20.35 -3.18
N GLU A 223 1.88 -21.66 -3.17
CA GLU A 223 2.83 -22.65 -3.70
C GLU A 223 2.97 -22.50 -5.23
N GLY A 224 1.86 -22.38 -5.94
CA GLY A 224 1.87 -22.11 -7.38
C GLY A 224 2.56 -20.79 -7.72
N LEU A 225 2.32 -19.72 -6.93
CA LEU A 225 3.00 -18.46 -7.05
C LEU A 225 4.52 -18.59 -6.84
N ALA A 226 4.95 -19.27 -5.79
CA ALA A 226 6.36 -19.50 -5.50
C ALA A 226 7.03 -20.31 -6.62
N GLY A 227 6.34 -21.30 -7.18
CA GLY A 227 6.79 -22.07 -8.34
C GLY A 227 7.02 -21.20 -9.58
N LYS A 228 6.14 -20.23 -9.87
CA LYS A 228 6.30 -19.29 -10.98
C LYS A 228 7.46 -18.33 -10.74
N ILE A 229 7.62 -17.79 -9.55
CA ILE A 229 8.76 -16.94 -9.18
C ILE A 229 10.07 -17.75 -9.34
N HIS A 230 10.12 -18.96 -8.79
CA HIS A 230 11.27 -19.84 -8.91
C HIS A 230 11.66 -20.08 -10.37
N SER A 231 10.70 -20.49 -11.19
CA SER A 231 10.94 -20.79 -12.62
C SER A 231 11.38 -19.57 -13.42
N SER A 232 10.93 -18.37 -13.05
CA SER A 232 11.31 -17.13 -13.73
C SER A 232 12.72 -16.66 -13.38
N LEU A 233 13.22 -17.04 -12.22
CA LEU A 233 14.55 -16.66 -11.72
C LEU A 233 15.59 -17.78 -11.95
N ASP A 234 15.16 -19.01 -12.26
CA ASP A 234 16.07 -20.13 -12.48
C ASP A 234 16.81 -20.00 -13.81
N LEU A 235 18.05 -19.59 -13.73
CA LEU A 235 18.97 -19.45 -14.86
C LEU A 235 19.85 -20.69 -15.11
N SER A 236 19.59 -21.81 -14.43
CA SER A 236 20.41 -23.02 -14.50
C SER A 236 20.56 -23.56 -15.93
N ALA A 237 19.58 -23.33 -16.81
CA ALA A 237 19.64 -23.69 -18.21
C ALA A 237 20.68 -22.88 -19.03
N GLN A 238 20.99 -21.64 -18.61
CA GLN A 238 21.93 -20.73 -19.26
C GLN A 238 23.29 -20.71 -18.54
N HIS A 239 23.28 -20.94 -17.23
CA HIS A 239 24.46 -20.93 -16.36
C HIS A 239 24.48 -22.18 -15.46
N PRO A 240 25.08 -23.28 -15.90
CA PRO A 240 25.05 -24.57 -15.18
C PRO A 240 25.65 -24.54 -13.76
N GLU A 241 26.44 -23.51 -13.43
CA GLU A 241 27.04 -23.33 -12.11
C GLU A 241 26.14 -22.52 -11.17
N SER A 242 25.07 -21.88 -11.69
CA SER A 242 24.12 -21.14 -10.89
C SER A 242 22.98 -22.05 -10.44
N TRP A 243 22.53 -21.85 -9.21
CA TRP A 243 21.36 -22.53 -8.67
C TRP A 243 20.54 -21.56 -7.82
N ILE A 244 19.26 -21.83 -7.75
CA ILE A 244 18.31 -21.05 -6.97
C ILE A 244 17.58 -21.95 -6.00
N ASN A 245 17.56 -21.57 -4.74
CA ASN A 245 16.75 -22.22 -3.73
C ASN A 245 15.60 -21.28 -3.34
N THR A 246 14.41 -21.77 -3.49
CA THR A 246 13.20 -21.03 -3.09
C THR A 246 12.58 -21.72 -1.89
N VAL A 247 12.39 -20.96 -0.83
CA VAL A 247 11.77 -21.44 0.41
C VAL A 247 10.52 -20.63 0.68
N LEU A 248 9.40 -21.33 0.80
CA LEU A 248 8.12 -20.71 1.13
C LEU A 248 7.89 -20.82 2.64
N SER A 249 7.60 -19.68 3.29
CA SER A 249 7.21 -19.63 4.69
C SER A 249 5.80 -20.20 4.91
N PRO A 250 5.49 -20.66 6.12
CA PRO A 250 4.11 -20.89 6.52
C PRO A 250 3.33 -19.57 6.47
N ARG A 251 2.01 -19.65 6.43
CA ARG A 251 1.11 -18.50 6.51
C ARG A 251 1.21 -17.86 7.89
N SER A 252 1.30 -16.52 7.95
CA SER A 252 1.15 -15.81 9.20
C SER A 252 -0.29 -15.97 9.70
N PRO A 253 -0.51 -16.51 10.89
CA PRO A 253 -1.74 -16.30 11.60
C PRO A 253 -1.79 -14.81 12.00
N ASP A 254 -2.95 -14.21 11.91
CA ASP A 254 -3.23 -12.82 12.20
C ASP A 254 -2.21 -12.13 13.13
N SER A 255 -1.52 -11.14 12.60
CA SER A 255 -0.71 -10.06 13.24
C SER A 255 0.36 -10.38 14.30
N GLY A 256 0.48 -11.56 14.85
CA GLY A 256 1.33 -11.73 16.05
C GLY A 256 2.77 -12.19 15.85
N SER A 257 3.15 -12.72 14.69
CA SER A 257 4.39 -13.48 14.56
C SER A 257 5.15 -13.32 13.23
N VAL A 258 5.03 -12.19 12.54
CA VAL A 258 5.77 -11.97 11.26
C VAL A 258 7.27 -12.19 11.46
N SER A 259 7.84 -11.65 12.53
CA SER A 259 9.27 -11.82 12.85
C SER A 259 9.65 -13.27 13.16
N ASP A 260 8.79 -14.01 13.84
CA ASP A 260 9.05 -15.42 14.16
C ASP A 260 8.99 -16.28 12.89
N ILE A 261 8.02 -16.08 12.04
CA ILE A 261 7.90 -16.75 10.74
C ILE A 261 9.15 -16.50 9.88
N ILE A 262 9.59 -15.26 9.80
CA ILE A 262 10.80 -14.89 9.06
C ILE A 262 12.01 -15.64 9.64
N LYS A 263 12.17 -15.64 10.96
CA LYS A 263 13.26 -16.30 11.66
C LYS A 263 13.26 -17.81 11.44
N ASP A 264 12.11 -18.44 11.59
CA ASP A 264 11.95 -19.90 11.42
C ASP A 264 12.21 -20.30 9.96
N THR A 265 11.76 -19.48 8.99
CA THR A 265 12.04 -19.74 7.57
C THR A 265 13.51 -19.61 7.23
N TYR A 266 14.24 -18.66 7.81
CA TYR A 266 15.69 -18.57 7.66
C TYR A 266 16.41 -19.77 8.28
N LEU A 267 16.00 -20.21 9.47
CA LEU A 267 16.57 -21.39 10.10
C LEU A 267 16.31 -22.64 9.25
N PHE A 268 15.09 -22.81 8.76
CA PHE A 268 14.76 -23.90 7.84
C PHE A 268 15.62 -23.88 6.58
N ALA A 269 15.79 -22.72 5.95
CA ALA A 269 16.62 -22.55 4.77
C ALA A 269 18.09 -22.91 5.03
N LEU A 270 18.63 -22.56 6.20
CA LEU A 270 20.02 -22.88 6.58
C LEU A 270 20.25 -24.36 6.82
N PHE A 271 19.28 -25.07 7.41
CA PHE A 271 19.47 -26.48 7.78
C PHE A 271 19.18 -27.46 6.64
N LYS A 272 18.32 -27.09 5.67
CA LYS A 272 17.92 -28.00 4.58
C LYS A 272 18.55 -27.70 3.23
N ASN A 273 19.41 -26.70 3.13
CA ASN A 273 20.04 -26.35 1.86
C ASN A 273 20.95 -27.47 1.34
N GLY A 274 20.47 -28.21 0.32
CA GLY A 274 21.31 -28.99 -0.56
C GLY A 274 22.05 -28.07 -1.52
N PHE A 275 23.37 -28.17 -1.57
CA PHE A 275 24.19 -27.34 -2.47
C PHE A 275 24.19 -27.91 -3.88
N GLY A 276 24.01 -27.04 -4.89
CA GLY A 276 24.30 -27.35 -6.30
C GLY A 276 23.13 -27.79 -7.16
N SER A 277 21.90 -27.68 -6.71
CA SER A 277 20.69 -27.87 -7.54
C SER A 277 19.58 -26.92 -7.15
N SER A 278 18.84 -26.42 -8.15
CA SER A 278 17.67 -25.58 -7.92
C SER A 278 16.51 -26.41 -7.33
N TYR A 279 15.84 -25.91 -6.29
CA TYR A 279 14.67 -26.55 -5.69
C TYR A 279 13.72 -25.54 -5.03
N LEU A 280 12.46 -25.93 -4.95
CA LEU A 280 11.40 -25.25 -4.23
C LEU A 280 11.02 -26.09 -2.99
N GLN A 281 10.94 -25.45 -1.82
CA GLN A 281 10.53 -26.10 -0.57
C GLN A 281 9.50 -25.26 0.18
N THR A 282 8.62 -25.96 0.88
CA THR A 282 7.70 -25.37 1.85
C THR A 282 8.20 -25.65 3.25
N CYS A 283 8.25 -24.60 4.08
CA CYS A 283 8.69 -24.66 5.48
C CYS A 283 7.59 -25.23 6.39
#